data_a7fbeec23261f47cffc08da4a813de14
#
_entry.id   a7fbeec23261f47cffc08da4a813de14
#
_cell.length_a   1.000
_cell.length_b   1.000
_cell.length_c   1.000
_cell.angle_alpha   90.00
_cell.angle_beta   90.00
_cell.angle_gamma   90.00
#
_symmetry.space_group_name_H-M   'P 1'
#
loop_
_entity.id
_entity.type
_entity.pdbx_description
1 polymer ?
#
loop_
_entity_poly.entity_id
_entity_poly.type
_entity_poly.pdbx_seq_one_letter_code
_entity_poly.pdbx_strand_id
1 'polypeptide(L)'
;KLYHIRDLFLFSCYTGIPYGDMCRLTTEDLEVAEDGEVWIKTARKKTKIDYEVPLLDIPLLILDKYRDMAPEGKLLPMYSNNELNRTLKRIAAICGIERKLVFHCGRHTYATEITLSHGVPLETVSKTAGA
;
A
#
# COMPACT_ATOMS: atom_id res chain seq x y z
N LYS A 1 -10.57 14.21 3.52
CA LYS A 1 -9.25 13.88 4.06
C LYS A 1 -9.24 12.57 4.84
N LEU A 2 -10.19 12.35 5.75
CA LEU A 2 -10.26 11.10 6.52
C LEU A 2 -10.40 9.89 5.59
N TYR A 3 -11.28 9.99 4.59
CA TYR A 3 -11.47 8.90 3.63
C TYR A 3 -10.24 8.67 2.77
N HIS A 4 -9.56 9.75 2.39
CA HIS A 4 -8.36 9.65 1.59
C HIS A 4 -7.25 8.90 2.35
N ILE A 5 -7.03 9.28 3.61
CA ILE A 5 -5.98 8.63 4.41
C ILE A 5 -6.37 7.19 4.74
N ARG A 6 -7.66 6.92 4.99
CA ARG A 6 -8.14 5.56 5.15
C ARG A 6 -7.79 4.72 3.91
N ASP A 7 -8.03 5.26 2.72
CA ASP A 7 -7.78 4.53 1.48
C ASP A 7 -6.27 4.30 1.26
N LEU A 8 -5.43 5.28 1.59
CA LEU A 8 -3.98 5.08 1.52
C LEU A 8 -3.51 3.99 2.48
N PHE A 9 -4.07 3.95 3.68
CA PHE A 9 -3.77 2.91 4.64
C PHE A 9 -4.22 1.55 4.13
N LEU A 10 -5.42 1.46 3.58
CA LEU A 10 -5.93 0.22 2.98
C LEU A 10 -5.05 -0.25 1.83
N PHE A 11 -4.56 0.68 1.00
CA PHE A 11 -3.64 0.34 -0.06
C PHE A 11 -2.39 -0.35 0.50
N SER A 12 -1.84 0.18 1.60
CA SER A 12 -0.70 -0.44 2.26
C SER A 12 -1.07 -1.81 2.86
N CYS A 13 -2.27 -1.95 3.42
CA CYS A 13 -2.74 -3.24 3.96
C CYS A 13 -2.82 -4.32 2.89
N TYR A 14 -3.22 -3.94 1.67
CA TYR A 14 -3.43 -4.91 0.59
C TYR A 14 -2.22 -5.09 -0.33
N THR A 15 -1.15 -4.33 -0.12
CA THR A 15 0.06 -4.45 -0.95
C THR A 15 1.31 -4.72 -0.14
N GLY A 16 1.31 -4.37 1.14
CA GLY A 16 2.48 -4.47 1.99
C GLY A 16 3.54 -3.42 1.70
N ILE A 17 3.25 -2.45 0.84
CA ILE A 17 4.22 -1.42 0.46
C ILE A 17 4.35 -0.40 1.59
N PRO A 18 5.57 -0.14 2.09
CA PRO A 18 5.77 0.81 3.17
C PRO A 18 5.64 2.26 2.69
N TYR A 19 5.44 3.18 3.63
CA TYR A 19 5.20 4.58 3.34
C TYR A 19 6.24 5.20 2.40
N GLY A 20 7.52 5.01 2.69
CA GLY A 20 8.58 5.61 1.88
C GLY A 20 8.55 5.16 0.43
N ASP A 21 8.21 3.90 0.21
CA ASP A 21 8.09 3.35 -1.14
C ASP A 21 6.83 3.85 -1.83
N MET A 22 5.71 3.97 -1.10
CA MET A 22 4.47 4.52 -1.67
C MET A 22 4.66 5.94 -2.19
N CYS A 23 5.44 6.76 -1.48
CA CYS A 23 5.73 8.12 -1.92
C CYS A 23 6.51 8.16 -3.24
N ARG A 24 7.23 7.11 -3.55
CA ARG A 24 8.08 7.03 -4.74
C ARG A 24 7.41 6.33 -5.92
N LEU A 25 6.26 5.69 -5.71
CA LEU A 25 5.58 4.97 -6.79
C LEU A 25 5.21 5.90 -7.94
N THR A 26 5.50 5.44 -9.16
CA THR A 26 5.18 6.16 -10.38
C THR A 26 4.34 5.28 -11.28
N THR A 27 3.78 5.88 -12.33
CA THR A 27 3.00 5.14 -13.31
C THR A 27 3.84 4.10 -14.05
N GLU A 28 5.16 4.30 -14.11
CA GLU A 28 6.07 3.36 -14.75
C GLU A 28 6.28 2.08 -13.94
N ASP A 29 5.97 2.12 -12.64
CA ASP A 29 6.10 0.95 -11.77
C ASP A 29 4.96 -0.06 -11.96
N LEU A 30 3.91 0.32 -12.69
CA LEU A 30 2.80 -0.58 -13.00
C LEU A 30 3.12 -1.44 -14.21
N GLU A 31 2.86 -2.74 -14.11
CA GLU A 31 2.97 -3.66 -15.24
C GLU A 31 1.73 -4.52 -15.32
N VAL A 32 1.28 -4.77 -16.54
CA VAL A 32 0.16 -5.68 -16.81
C VAL A 32 0.73 -6.97 -17.39
N ALA A 33 0.49 -8.08 -16.67
CA ALA A 33 0.96 -9.39 -17.12
C ALA A 33 0.13 -9.91 -18.30
N GLU A 34 0.60 -10.97 -18.93
CA GLU A 34 -0.09 -11.57 -20.08
C GLU A 34 -1.50 -12.03 -19.75
N ASP A 35 -1.72 -12.45 -18.50
CA ASP A 35 -3.04 -12.89 -18.03
C ASP A 35 -3.97 -11.73 -17.64
N GLY A 36 -3.51 -10.50 -17.80
CA GLY A 36 -4.28 -9.30 -17.44
C GLY A 36 -4.10 -8.84 -16.01
N GLU A 37 -3.35 -9.56 -15.20
CA GLU A 37 -3.09 -9.13 -13.83
C GLU A 37 -2.17 -7.91 -13.79
N VAL A 38 -2.45 -6.99 -12.88
CA VAL A 38 -1.66 -5.78 -12.70
C VAL A 38 -0.71 -5.97 -11.52
N TRP A 39 0.56 -5.64 -11.74
CA TRP A 39 1.62 -5.76 -10.73
C TRP A 39 2.32 -4.43 -10.54
N ILE A 40 2.80 -4.18 -9.32
CA ILE A 40 3.74 -3.10 -9.06
C ILE A 40 5.12 -3.72 -8.97
N LYS A 41 6.05 -3.21 -9.77
CA LYS A 41 7.46 -3.62 -9.75
C LYS A 41 8.31 -2.42 -9.42
N THR A 42 8.95 -2.44 -8.27
CA THR A 42 9.75 -1.32 -7.79
C THR A 42 10.86 -1.82 -6.87
N ALA A 43 11.57 -0.92 -6.22
CA ALA A 43 12.65 -1.27 -5.29
C ALA A 43 12.41 -0.63 -3.93
N ARG A 44 12.84 -1.32 -2.86
CA ARG A 44 12.79 -0.77 -1.52
C ARG A 44 13.70 0.46 -1.42
N LYS A 45 13.17 1.55 -0.90
CA LYS A 45 13.94 2.78 -0.68
C LYS A 45 15.11 2.53 0.25
N LYS A 46 14.89 1.77 1.31
CA LYS A 46 15.88 1.53 2.36
C LYS A 46 17.00 0.59 1.92
N THR A 47 16.67 -0.52 1.26
CA THR A 47 17.62 -1.57 0.90
C THR A 47 17.98 -1.59 -0.58
N LYS A 48 17.20 -0.91 -1.42
CA LYS A 48 17.30 -0.89 -2.87
C LYS A 48 17.15 -2.27 -3.51
N ILE A 49 16.52 -3.20 -2.79
CA ILE A 49 16.21 -4.54 -3.30
C ILE A 49 14.90 -4.47 -4.09
N ASP A 50 14.91 -4.98 -5.30
CA ASP A 50 13.73 -5.02 -6.16
C ASP A 50 12.70 -5.98 -5.59
N TYR A 51 11.43 -5.60 -5.74
CA TYR A 51 10.33 -6.47 -5.38
C TYR A 51 9.12 -6.19 -6.25
N GLU A 52 8.17 -7.12 -6.28
CA GLU A 52 6.95 -6.97 -7.05
C GLU A 52 5.76 -7.41 -6.21
N VAL A 53 4.64 -6.74 -6.42
CA VAL A 53 3.41 -6.96 -5.66
C VAL A 53 2.23 -7.10 -6.63
N PRO A 54 1.46 -8.19 -6.54
CA PRO A 54 0.23 -8.29 -7.32
C PRO A 54 -0.82 -7.35 -6.75
N LEU A 55 -1.56 -6.66 -7.60
CA LEU A 55 -2.61 -5.77 -7.17
C LEU A 55 -3.94 -6.50 -7.14
N LEU A 56 -4.50 -6.66 -5.95
CA LEU A 56 -5.83 -7.21 -5.75
C LEU A 56 -6.87 -6.15 -6.11
N ASP A 57 -8.15 -6.51 -6.03
CA ASP A 57 -9.24 -5.60 -6.44
C ASP A 57 -9.24 -4.27 -5.69
N ILE A 58 -9.06 -4.31 -4.37
CA ILE A 58 -9.11 -3.09 -3.55
C ILE A 58 -8.02 -2.09 -3.91
N PRO A 59 -6.74 -2.48 -4.02
CA PRO A 59 -5.70 -1.55 -4.47
C PRO A 59 -5.96 -0.96 -5.85
N LEU A 60 -6.48 -1.76 -6.78
CA LEU A 60 -6.81 -1.28 -8.12
C LEU A 60 -7.89 -0.20 -8.09
N LEU A 61 -8.93 -0.41 -7.28
CA LEU A 61 -9.99 0.57 -7.09
C LEU A 61 -9.46 1.87 -6.49
N ILE A 62 -8.54 1.77 -5.53
CA ILE A 62 -7.94 2.94 -4.91
C ILE A 62 -7.11 3.74 -5.91
N LEU A 63 -6.30 3.07 -6.72
CA LEU A 63 -5.51 3.74 -7.75
C LEU A 63 -6.41 4.47 -8.76
N ASP A 64 -7.50 3.84 -9.17
CA ASP A 64 -8.45 4.43 -10.10
C ASP A 64 -9.14 5.64 -9.49
N LYS A 65 -9.55 5.54 -8.23
CA LYS A 65 -10.24 6.60 -7.50
C LYS A 65 -9.41 7.88 -7.39
N TYR A 66 -8.11 7.74 -7.17
CA TYR A 66 -7.22 8.89 -6.93
C TYR A 66 -6.34 9.26 -8.12
N ARG A 67 -6.59 8.66 -9.27
CA ARG A 67 -5.77 8.90 -10.47
C ARG A 67 -5.61 10.38 -10.80
N ASP A 68 -6.72 11.12 -10.79
CA ASP A 68 -6.72 12.53 -11.17
C ASP A 68 -6.22 13.45 -10.06
N MET A 69 -6.09 12.94 -8.83
CA MET A 69 -5.62 13.70 -7.68
C MET A 69 -4.12 13.56 -7.45
N ALA A 70 -3.51 12.54 -8.02
CA ALA A 70 -2.08 12.30 -7.84
C ALA A 70 -1.25 13.31 -8.66
N PRO A 71 -0.10 13.75 -8.14
CA PRO A 71 0.82 14.59 -8.92
C PRO A 71 1.22 13.88 -10.21
N GLU A 72 1.56 14.65 -11.24
CA GLU A 72 1.94 14.09 -12.53
C GLU A 72 3.06 13.07 -12.39
N GLY A 73 2.86 11.90 -12.97
CA GLY A 73 3.82 10.80 -12.92
C GLY A 73 3.75 9.95 -11.66
N LYS A 74 3.00 10.36 -10.65
CA LYS A 74 2.85 9.60 -9.41
C LYS A 74 1.58 8.77 -9.41
N LEU A 75 1.60 7.65 -8.68
CA LEU A 75 0.43 6.79 -8.57
C LEU A 75 -0.58 7.30 -7.56
N LEU A 76 -0.13 7.88 -6.45
CA LEU A 76 -1.00 8.27 -5.35
C LEU A 76 -0.66 9.66 -4.83
N PRO A 77 -1.69 10.43 -4.41
CA PRO A 77 -1.47 11.67 -3.68
C PRO A 77 -1.17 11.34 -2.21
N MET A 78 0.05 11.62 -1.77
CA MET A 78 0.50 11.25 -0.43
C MET A 78 0.53 12.44 0.53
N TYR A 79 0.41 12.14 1.81
CA TYR A 79 0.60 13.10 2.92
C TYR A 79 1.88 12.76 3.66
N SER A 80 2.30 13.64 4.59
CA SER A 80 3.44 13.33 5.43
C SER A 80 3.13 12.14 6.35
N ASN A 81 4.16 11.42 6.76
CA ASN A 81 3.98 10.26 7.64
C ASN A 81 3.34 10.68 8.98
N ASN A 82 3.74 11.83 9.53
CA ASN A 82 3.15 12.33 10.78
C ASN A 82 1.66 12.61 10.62
N GLU A 83 1.26 13.19 9.49
CA GLU A 83 -0.15 13.48 9.24
C GLU A 83 -0.97 12.22 9.05
N LEU A 84 -0.41 11.23 8.33
CA LEU A 84 -1.07 9.94 8.18
C LEU A 84 -1.30 9.27 9.54
N ASN A 85 -0.28 9.21 10.37
CA ASN A 85 -0.39 8.57 11.67
C ASN A 85 -1.35 9.29 12.61
N ARG A 86 -1.34 10.61 12.60
CA ARG A 86 -2.27 11.42 13.41
C ARG A 86 -3.72 11.18 12.99
N THR A 87 -3.97 11.14 11.69
CA THR A 87 -5.30 10.89 11.16
C THR A 87 -5.76 9.46 11.41
N LEU A 88 -4.85 8.49 11.31
CA LEU A 88 -5.17 7.10 11.63
C LEU A 88 -5.56 6.95 13.10
N LYS A 89 -4.94 7.70 13.99
CA LYS A 89 -5.30 7.71 15.41
C LYS A 89 -6.75 8.18 15.59
N ARG A 90 -7.14 9.23 14.85
CA ARG A 90 -8.52 9.72 14.86
C ARG A 90 -9.50 8.69 14.31
N ILE A 91 -9.14 8.04 13.22
CA ILE A 91 -9.97 7.00 12.61
C ILE A 91 -10.16 5.84 13.59
N ALA A 92 -9.10 5.42 14.26
CA ALA A 92 -9.18 4.35 15.25
C ALA A 92 -10.13 4.73 16.39
N ALA A 93 -10.07 5.96 16.87
CA ALA A 93 -10.96 6.45 17.92
C ALA A 93 -12.42 6.44 17.46
N ILE A 94 -12.68 6.90 16.25
CA ILE A 94 -14.04 6.92 15.67
C ILE A 94 -14.61 5.52 15.54
N CYS A 95 -13.76 4.55 15.14
CA CYS A 95 -14.18 3.16 14.93
C CYS A 95 -14.15 2.32 16.19
N GLY A 96 -13.76 2.87 17.32
CA GLY A 96 -13.69 2.14 18.59
C GLY A 96 -12.53 1.14 18.65
N ILE A 97 -11.49 1.37 17.87
CA ILE A 97 -10.30 0.52 17.87
C ILE A 97 -9.39 0.97 19.00
N GLU A 98 -9.12 0.09 19.96
CA GLU A 98 -8.28 0.41 21.10
C GLU A 98 -6.79 0.33 20.82
N ARG A 99 -6.41 -0.43 19.80
CA ARG A 99 -5.01 -0.59 19.41
C ARG A 99 -4.45 0.69 18.81
N LYS A 100 -3.16 0.92 19.04
CA LYS A 100 -2.45 2.01 18.40
C LYS A 100 -2.36 1.72 16.91
N LEU A 101 -2.98 2.57 16.09
CA LEU A 101 -3.01 2.39 14.66
C LEU A 101 -2.03 3.38 14.01
N VAL A 102 -0.96 2.85 13.40
CA VAL A 102 0.01 3.63 12.65
C VAL A 102 0.13 3.07 11.24
N PHE A 103 0.66 3.87 10.32
CA PHE A 103 0.68 3.46 8.91
C PHE A 103 1.45 2.16 8.69
N HIS A 104 2.53 1.95 9.43
CA HIS A 104 3.33 0.73 9.33
C HIS A 104 2.54 -0.55 9.63
N CYS A 105 1.45 -0.45 10.39
CA CYS A 105 0.58 -1.60 10.68
C CYS A 105 -0.01 -2.22 9.41
N GLY A 106 -0.18 -1.43 8.35
CA GLY A 106 -0.70 -1.93 7.09
C GLY A 106 0.18 -3.01 6.48
N ARG A 107 1.49 -2.82 6.56
CA ARG A 107 2.45 -3.79 6.04
C ARG A 107 2.37 -5.12 6.81
N HIS A 108 2.22 -5.04 8.13
CA HIS A 108 2.07 -6.22 8.97
C HIS A 108 0.78 -6.97 8.63
N THR A 109 -0.30 -6.24 8.42
CA THR A 109 -1.59 -6.80 8.03
C THR A 109 -1.49 -7.55 6.71
N TYR A 110 -0.78 -6.98 5.74
CA TYR A 110 -0.55 -7.63 4.45
C TYR A 110 0.13 -8.99 4.64
N ALA A 111 1.21 -9.02 5.42
CA ALA A 111 1.99 -10.23 5.61
C ALA A 111 1.23 -11.33 6.36
N THR A 112 0.35 -10.97 7.30
CA THR A 112 -0.32 -11.95 8.16
C THR A 112 -1.73 -12.30 7.74
N GLU A 113 -2.47 -11.36 7.16
CA GLU A 113 -3.90 -11.54 6.88
C GLU A 113 -4.20 -11.66 5.38
N ILE A 114 -3.70 -10.70 4.61
CA ILE A 114 -4.09 -10.57 3.20
C ILE A 114 -3.48 -11.68 2.34
N THR A 115 -2.19 -11.96 2.52
CA THR A 115 -1.49 -12.94 1.71
C THR A 115 -2.04 -14.35 1.94
N LEU A 116 -2.35 -14.69 3.19
CA LEU A 116 -2.91 -15.99 3.52
C LEU A 116 -4.32 -16.13 2.99
N SER A 117 -5.13 -15.07 3.10
CA SER A 117 -6.52 -15.10 2.65
C SER A 117 -6.66 -15.15 1.13
N HIS A 118 -5.72 -14.56 0.40
CA HIS A 118 -5.79 -14.46 -1.07
C HIS A 118 -4.83 -15.39 -1.79
N GLY A 119 -4.15 -16.28 -1.08
CA GLY A 119 -3.29 -17.28 -1.68
C GLY A 119 -2.04 -16.73 -2.34
N VAL A 120 -1.56 -15.56 -1.90
CA VAL A 120 -0.33 -14.99 -2.43
C VAL A 120 0.85 -15.89 -2.05
N PRO A 121 1.76 -16.23 -3.00
CA PRO A 121 2.88 -17.13 -2.71
C PRO A 121 3.78 -16.61 -1.58
N LEU A 122 4.27 -17.53 -0.77
CA LEU A 122 5.13 -17.19 0.35
C LEU A 122 6.38 -16.42 -0.08
N GLU A 123 6.92 -16.75 -1.25
CA GLU A 123 8.07 -16.07 -1.80
C GLU A 123 7.78 -14.59 -2.07
N THR A 124 6.59 -14.28 -2.57
CA THR A 124 6.16 -12.91 -2.81
C THR A 124 6.05 -12.17 -1.49
N VAL A 125 5.51 -12.82 -0.45
CA VAL A 125 5.41 -12.23 0.89
C VAL A 125 6.80 -11.90 1.42
N SER A 126 7.75 -12.82 1.31
CA SER A 126 9.12 -12.61 1.77
C SER A 126 9.77 -11.41 1.07
N LYS A 127 9.66 -11.31 -0.25
CA LYS A 127 10.18 -10.19 -1.01
C LYS A 127 9.54 -8.88 -0.61
N THR A 128 8.21 -8.87 -0.53
CA THR A 128 7.43 -7.67 -0.18
C THR A 128 7.74 -7.21 1.22
N ALA A 129 7.93 -8.13 2.15
CA ALA A 129 8.27 -7.81 3.53
C ALA A 129 9.71 -7.31 3.70
N GLY A 130 10.52 -7.36 2.66
CA GLY A 130 11.90 -6.88 2.72
C GLY A 130 12.83 -7.83 3.45
N ALA A 131 12.51 -9.10 3.40
CA ALA A 131 13.33 -10.14 4.01
C ALA A 131 14.60 -10.36 3.19
#